data_1aabe0ec77ac084a34ee265b4c223fb5
#
_entry.id   1aabe0ec77ac084a34ee265b4c223fb5
#
_cell.length_a   1.000
_cell.length_b   1.000
_cell.length_c   1.000
_cell.angle_alpha   90.00
_cell.angle_beta   90.00
_cell.angle_gamma   90.00
#
_symmetry.space_group_name_H-M   'P 1'
#
loop_
_entity.id
_entity.type
_entity.pdbx_description
1 polymer ?
#
loop_
_entity_poly.entity_id
_entity_poly.type
_entity_poly.pdbx_seq_one_letter_code
_entity_poly.pdbx_strand_id
1 'polypeptide(L)'
;VAETYQELFTPYGTWSVVNLPDGSKVWLNAGSSLKYPTQFNDKQRVVSMQGEAYFEVESDKKHPFIVKTKQLTVEATGTAFNVNAYAPDHVAAVTLVKGKVAVTLDKKKTISLSPGEKIDYNLATSLYNVNKTNTYKWCSWKDGVLIFRDDPLEYVFKRLGQTYNVEFILKDAELGKYSYKATFEGESLNEILRLLEMSAPIQCKEVSNRSNNSEKFEKQRIEVSKTMQ
;
A
#
# COMPACT_ATOMS: atom_id res chain seq x y z
N VAL A 1 34.15 5.36 6.39
CA VAL A 1 33.17 5.37 7.48
C VAL A 1 32.11 4.32 7.14
N ALA A 2 31.82 3.38 8.04
CA ALA A 2 30.79 2.37 7.83
C ALA A 2 29.42 3.08 7.78
N GLU A 3 28.65 2.84 6.71
CA GLU A 3 27.29 3.38 6.61
C GLU A 3 26.41 2.71 7.68
N THR A 4 25.79 3.54 8.52
CA THR A 4 24.85 3.06 9.53
C THR A 4 23.44 3.24 8.98
N TYR A 5 22.60 2.19 9.12
CA TYR A 5 21.23 2.19 8.63
C TYR A 5 20.23 2.15 9.79
N GLN A 6 19.09 2.79 9.56
CA GLN A 6 17.88 2.64 10.37
C GLN A 6 16.86 1.83 9.60
N GLU A 7 16.08 1.02 10.31
CA GLU A 7 14.96 0.28 9.74
C GLU A 7 13.71 0.54 10.59
N LEU A 8 12.66 1.00 9.92
CA LEU A 8 11.34 1.23 10.50
C LEU A 8 10.38 0.18 9.97
N PHE A 9 9.65 -0.46 10.85
CA PHE A 9 8.55 -1.36 10.54
C PHE A 9 7.23 -0.83 11.09
N THR A 10 6.19 -0.82 10.27
CA THR A 10 4.83 -0.44 10.65
C THR A 10 3.97 -1.69 10.67
N PRO A 11 3.43 -2.10 11.84
CA PRO A 11 2.55 -3.27 11.92
C PRO A 11 1.22 -3.05 11.21
N TYR A 12 0.47 -4.13 10.98
CA TYR A 12 -0.92 -4.03 10.52
C TYR A 12 -1.79 -3.27 11.52
N GLY A 13 -2.81 -2.57 11.05
CA GLY A 13 -3.73 -1.79 11.89
C GLY A 13 -3.29 -0.36 12.17
N THR A 14 -2.15 0.08 11.65
CA THR A 14 -1.64 1.44 11.82
C THR A 14 -0.82 1.89 10.62
N TRP A 15 -0.43 3.16 10.61
CA TRP A 15 0.55 3.74 9.70
C TRP A 15 1.53 4.62 10.49
N SER A 16 2.69 4.86 9.94
CA SER A 16 3.77 5.64 10.58
C SER A 16 4.26 6.75 9.68
N VAL A 17 4.87 7.77 10.26
CA VAL A 17 5.52 8.86 9.53
C VAL A 17 6.96 8.97 10.00
N VAL A 18 7.87 9.18 9.06
CA VAL A 18 9.28 9.43 9.35
C VAL A 18 9.80 10.60 8.51
N ASN A 19 10.59 11.47 9.14
CA ASN A 19 11.37 12.48 8.44
C ASN A 19 12.77 11.92 8.22
N LEU A 20 13.22 11.94 6.97
CA LEU A 20 14.53 11.46 6.58
C LEU A 20 15.62 12.52 6.79
N PRO A 21 16.92 12.15 6.78
CA PRO A 21 18.03 13.06 7.03
C PRO A 21 18.14 14.24 6.05
N ASP A 22 17.55 14.11 4.87
CA ASP A 22 17.53 15.16 3.83
C ASP A 22 16.31 16.10 3.94
N GLY A 23 15.44 15.90 4.94
CA GLY A 23 14.17 16.62 5.11
C GLY A 23 12.97 16.00 4.38
N SER A 24 13.19 14.98 3.54
CA SER A 24 12.09 14.25 2.90
C SER A 24 11.21 13.57 3.93
N LYS A 25 9.89 13.52 3.66
CA LYS A 25 8.90 12.92 4.55
C LYS A 25 8.30 11.67 3.93
N VAL A 26 8.19 10.62 4.72
CA VAL A 26 7.65 9.33 4.28
C VAL A 26 6.54 8.89 5.22
N TRP A 27 5.38 8.58 4.66
CA TRP A 27 4.30 7.85 5.33
C TRP A 27 4.45 6.38 4.97
N LEU A 28 4.44 5.52 5.96
CA LEU A 28 4.60 4.09 5.82
C LEU A 28 3.29 3.40 6.21
N ASN A 29 2.66 2.71 5.26
CA ASN A 29 1.37 2.08 5.48
C ASN A 29 1.50 0.77 6.29
N ALA A 30 0.37 0.23 6.71
CA ALA A 30 0.26 -1.00 7.50
C ALA A 30 1.01 -2.18 6.86
N GLY A 31 1.78 -2.92 7.66
CA GLY A 31 2.56 -4.07 7.22
C GLY A 31 3.74 -3.74 6.30
N SER A 32 4.28 -2.52 6.41
CA SER A 32 5.37 -2.03 5.56
C SER A 32 6.65 -1.79 6.34
N SER A 33 7.78 -1.81 5.64
CA SER A 33 9.09 -1.47 6.21
C SER A 33 9.86 -0.52 5.31
N LEU A 34 10.69 0.32 5.95
CA LEU A 34 11.59 1.27 5.29
C LEU A 34 12.96 1.19 5.93
N LYS A 35 13.99 0.98 5.10
CA LYS A 35 15.40 1.01 5.50
C LYS A 35 16.10 2.17 4.80
N TYR A 36 16.79 3.00 5.56
CA TYR A 36 17.50 4.18 5.07
C TYR A 36 18.78 4.45 5.89
N PRO A 37 19.81 5.09 5.32
CA PRO A 37 21.03 5.41 6.05
C PRO A 37 20.78 6.58 7.02
N THR A 38 21.54 6.63 8.11
CA THR A 38 21.51 7.76 9.06
C THR A 38 21.99 9.07 8.43
N GLN A 39 22.75 8.99 7.34
CA GLN A 39 23.18 10.10 6.51
C GLN A 39 23.27 9.63 5.05
N PHE A 40 22.71 10.40 4.13
CA PHE A 40 22.85 10.12 2.70
C PHE A 40 24.25 10.48 2.21
N ASN A 41 24.72 9.78 1.18
CA ASN A 41 26.00 10.07 0.57
C ASN A 41 25.91 11.20 -0.48
N ASP A 42 27.07 11.72 -0.92
CA ASP A 42 27.16 12.86 -1.83
C ASP A 42 26.79 12.55 -3.29
N LYS A 43 26.31 11.33 -3.59
CA LYS A 43 25.95 10.95 -4.97
C LYS A 43 24.46 10.74 -5.13
N GLN A 44 23.81 10.11 -4.15
CA GLN A 44 22.41 9.73 -4.25
C GLN A 44 21.82 9.47 -2.86
N ARG A 45 20.50 9.60 -2.77
CA ARG A 45 19.71 9.34 -1.56
C ARG A 45 18.94 8.04 -1.71
N VAL A 46 19.50 6.95 -1.22
CA VAL A 46 18.93 5.60 -1.43
C VAL A 46 18.17 5.13 -0.19
N VAL A 47 16.95 4.69 -0.40
CA VAL A 47 16.14 3.98 0.60
C VAL A 47 15.66 2.64 0.02
N SER A 48 15.40 1.67 0.89
CA SER A 48 14.81 0.39 0.50
C SER A 48 13.51 0.17 1.27
N MET A 49 12.47 -0.34 0.60
CA MET A 49 11.18 -0.55 1.23
C MET A 49 10.52 -1.87 0.82
N GLN A 50 9.60 -2.33 1.66
CA GLN A 50 8.60 -3.35 1.35
C GLN A 50 7.23 -2.84 1.79
N GLY A 51 6.17 -3.26 1.09
CA GLY A 51 4.82 -2.81 1.38
C GLY A 51 4.43 -1.55 0.64
N GLU A 52 3.79 -0.61 1.30
CA GLU A 52 3.31 0.64 0.69
C GLU A 52 3.80 1.86 1.45
N ALA A 53 4.30 2.84 0.71
CA ALA A 53 4.74 4.11 1.26
C ALA A 53 4.41 5.29 0.32
N TYR A 54 4.08 6.42 0.94
CA TYR A 54 3.96 7.70 0.26
C TYR A 54 5.14 8.58 0.61
N PHE A 55 5.74 9.20 -0.41
CA PHE A 55 6.94 10.00 -0.31
C PHE A 55 6.66 11.44 -0.69
N GLU A 56 7.12 12.38 0.13
CA GLU A 56 7.32 13.78 -0.22
C GLU A 56 8.82 14.04 -0.19
N VAL A 57 9.43 14.04 -1.37
CA VAL A 57 10.89 14.12 -1.53
C VAL A 57 11.31 15.56 -1.70
N GLU A 58 12.28 15.99 -0.88
CA GLU A 58 12.92 17.30 -1.00
C GLU A 58 13.65 17.46 -2.36
N SER A 59 13.53 18.67 -2.91
CA SER A 59 14.05 18.95 -4.26
C SER A 59 15.56 19.06 -4.25
N ASP A 60 16.23 18.08 -4.85
CA ASP A 60 17.65 18.10 -5.12
C ASP A 60 17.96 17.34 -6.42
N LYS A 61 18.26 18.10 -7.48
CA LYS A 61 18.57 17.55 -8.80
C LYS A 61 19.97 16.96 -8.91
N LYS A 62 20.88 17.33 -7.99
CA LYS A 62 22.25 16.83 -8.01
C LYS A 62 22.39 15.47 -7.35
N HIS A 63 21.51 15.19 -6.35
CA HIS A 63 21.53 13.96 -5.59
C HIS A 63 20.15 13.29 -5.71
N PRO A 64 19.90 12.46 -6.74
CA PRO A 64 18.61 11.81 -6.96
C PRO A 64 18.20 10.95 -5.77
N PHE A 65 16.91 10.93 -5.47
CA PHE A 65 16.31 10.09 -4.46
C PHE A 65 15.85 8.77 -5.08
N ILE A 66 16.32 7.65 -4.54
CA ILE A 66 16.11 6.33 -5.12
C ILE A 66 15.38 5.44 -4.11
N VAL A 67 14.16 5.01 -4.45
CA VAL A 67 13.40 4.02 -3.71
C VAL A 67 13.61 2.65 -4.34
N LYS A 68 14.21 1.72 -3.61
CA LYS A 68 14.40 0.33 -4.04
C LYS A 68 13.35 -0.56 -3.40
N THR A 69 12.66 -1.34 -4.22
CA THR A 69 11.84 -2.46 -3.78
C THR A 69 12.40 -3.76 -4.37
N LYS A 70 11.81 -4.89 -4.01
CA LYS A 70 12.16 -6.17 -4.64
C LYS A 70 11.75 -6.20 -6.12
N GLN A 71 10.71 -5.44 -6.50
CA GLN A 71 10.05 -5.53 -7.79
C GLN A 71 10.46 -4.44 -8.78
N LEU A 72 10.76 -3.24 -8.27
CA LEU A 72 11.07 -2.07 -9.09
C LEU A 72 11.94 -1.07 -8.33
N THR A 73 12.48 -0.12 -9.07
CA THR A 73 13.22 1.02 -8.50
C THR A 73 12.57 2.31 -9.00
N VAL A 74 12.38 3.29 -8.11
CA VAL A 74 11.85 4.61 -8.44
C VAL A 74 12.92 5.66 -8.19
N GLU A 75 13.22 6.47 -9.21
CA GLU A 75 14.11 7.62 -9.10
C GLU A 75 13.31 8.92 -9.15
N ALA A 76 13.59 9.83 -8.20
CA ALA A 76 12.92 11.10 -7.99
C ALA A 76 13.91 12.23 -7.66
N THR A 77 13.56 13.49 -7.99
CA THR A 77 14.41 14.65 -7.74
C THR A 77 13.70 15.83 -7.08
N GLY A 78 12.54 15.58 -6.46
CA GLY A 78 11.69 16.60 -5.83
C GLY A 78 10.25 16.37 -6.21
N THR A 79 9.63 15.37 -5.59
CA THR A 79 8.39 14.76 -6.07
C THR A 79 7.52 14.28 -4.91
N ALA A 80 6.22 14.18 -5.17
CA ALA A 80 5.26 13.50 -4.30
C ALA A 80 4.67 12.30 -5.04
N PHE A 81 4.82 11.08 -4.47
CA PHE A 81 4.39 9.84 -5.11
C PHE A 81 4.13 8.73 -4.10
N ASN A 82 3.30 7.77 -4.49
CA ASN A 82 3.01 6.55 -3.73
C ASN A 82 3.66 5.34 -4.41
N VAL A 83 4.25 4.46 -3.63
CA VAL A 83 4.76 3.15 -4.07
C VAL A 83 4.02 2.07 -3.31
N ASN A 84 3.38 1.14 -4.04
CA ASN A 84 2.75 -0.05 -3.48
C ASN A 84 3.45 -1.28 -4.04
N ALA A 85 4.19 -1.99 -3.19
CA ALA A 85 5.03 -3.14 -3.54
C ALA A 85 5.00 -4.20 -2.43
N TYR A 86 3.80 -4.61 -2.00
CA TYR A 86 3.66 -5.72 -1.05
C TYR A 86 4.15 -7.03 -1.67
N ALA A 87 4.98 -7.77 -0.95
CA ALA A 87 5.59 -9.02 -1.46
C ALA A 87 4.58 -10.10 -1.90
N PRO A 88 3.44 -10.28 -1.21
CA PRO A 88 2.43 -11.26 -1.62
C PRO A 88 1.64 -10.86 -2.88
N ASP A 89 1.73 -9.59 -3.28
CA ASP A 89 0.97 -9.09 -4.42
C ASP A 89 1.67 -9.43 -5.73
N HIS A 90 0.88 -9.81 -6.71
CA HIS A 90 1.38 -10.03 -8.07
C HIS A 90 1.54 -8.73 -8.87
N VAL A 91 1.16 -7.60 -8.28
CA VAL A 91 1.23 -6.27 -8.93
C VAL A 91 1.93 -5.29 -8.01
N ALA A 92 2.99 -4.66 -8.52
CA ALA A 92 3.58 -3.48 -7.92
C ALA A 92 3.10 -2.22 -8.65
N ALA A 93 2.89 -1.13 -7.92
CA ALA A 93 2.35 0.10 -8.50
C ALA A 93 3.08 1.34 -8.01
N VAL A 94 3.21 2.35 -8.88
CA VAL A 94 3.70 3.68 -8.53
C VAL A 94 2.70 4.71 -9.04
N THR A 95 2.26 5.62 -8.17
CA THR A 95 1.33 6.71 -8.50
C THR A 95 2.03 8.05 -8.28
N LEU A 96 2.13 8.86 -9.33
CA LEU A 96 2.77 10.18 -9.26
C LEU A 96 1.75 11.29 -9.01
N VAL A 97 1.94 12.02 -7.91
CA VAL A 97 1.09 13.17 -7.54
C VAL A 97 1.68 14.48 -8.05
N LYS A 98 2.99 14.71 -7.83
CA LYS A 98 3.68 15.96 -8.19
C LYS A 98 5.11 15.67 -8.62
N GLY A 99 5.58 16.43 -9.59
CA GLY A 99 6.97 16.36 -10.06
C GLY A 99 7.16 15.36 -11.19
N LYS A 100 8.25 14.59 -11.16
CA LYS A 100 8.60 13.62 -12.18
C LYS A 100 9.34 12.45 -11.57
N VAL A 101 8.96 11.22 -11.91
CA VAL A 101 9.69 10.02 -11.51
C VAL A 101 10.03 9.15 -12.71
N ALA A 102 11.14 8.42 -12.59
CA ALA A 102 11.50 7.35 -13.48
C ALA A 102 11.37 6.01 -12.75
N VAL A 103 10.55 5.10 -13.26
CA VAL A 103 10.32 3.77 -12.70
C VAL A 103 11.08 2.74 -13.53
N THR A 104 12.05 2.08 -12.92
CA THR A 104 12.82 1.01 -13.57
C THR A 104 12.30 -0.35 -13.10
N LEU A 105 11.84 -1.15 -14.04
CA LEU A 105 11.35 -2.52 -13.84
C LEU A 105 12.51 -3.54 -13.85
N ASP A 106 12.23 -4.77 -13.46
CA ASP A 106 13.21 -5.87 -13.33
C ASP A 106 14.07 -6.10 -14.59
N LYS A 107 13.50 -5.95 -15.79
CA LYS A 107 14.20 -6.10 -17.08
C LYS A 107 14.97 -4.84 -17.53
N LYS A 108 15.29 -3.95 -16.58
CA LYS A 108 15.98 -2.68 -16.81
C LYS A 108 15.22 -1.72 -17.75
N LYS A 109 13.91 -1.94 -17.94
CA LYS A 109 13.06 -1.01 -18.67
C LYS A 109 12.67 0.15 -17.77
N THR A 110 12.99 1.37 -18.18
CA THR A 110 12.67 2.59 -17.44
C THR A 110 11.50 3.32 -18.10
N ILE A 111 10.50 3.67 -17.30
CA ILE A 111 9.29 4.39 -17.69
C ILE A 111 9.23 5.68 -16.87
N SER A 112 9.08 6.82 -17.56
CA SER A 112 8.84 8.11 -16.92
C SER A 112 7.35 8.32 -16.70
N LEU A 113 6.96 8.77 -15.48
CA LEU A 113 5.59 9.16 -15.17
C LEU A 113 5.47 10.67 -15.08
N SER A 114 4.32 11.17 -15.49
CA SER A 114 3.84 12.54 -15.32
C SER A 114 2.81 12.62 -14.18
N PRO A 115 2.60 13.79 -13.55
CA PRO A 115 1.58 13.95 -12.52
C PRO A 115 0.21 13.50 -12.98
N GLY A 116 -0.49 12.75 -12.13
CA GLY A 116 -1.78 12.13 -12.45
C GLY A 116 -1.67 10.76 -13.11
N GLU A 117 -0.47 10.24 -13.33
CA GLU A 117 -0.27 8.89 -13.89
C GLU A 117 0.06 7.87 -12.81
N LYS A 118 -0.37 6.64 -13.07
CA LYS A 118 -0.07 5.45 -12.29
C LYS A 118 0.43 4.36 -13.23
N ILE A 119 1.52 3.71 -12.84
CA ILE A 119 1.97 2.47 -13.44
C ILE A 119 1.56 1.30 -12.56
N ASP A 120 1.00 0.25 -13.19
CA ASP A 120 0.80 -1.07 -12.61
C ASP A 120 1.72 -2.05 -13.32
N TYR A 121 2.56 -2.74 -12.56
CA TYR A 121 3.50 -3.74 -13.08
C TYR A 121 3.14 -5.12 -12.55
N ASN A 122 2.75 -6.03 -13.45
CA ASN A 122 2.43 -7.41 -13.11
C ASN A 122 3.70 -8.26 -13.09
N LEU A 123 4.04 -8.79 -11.92
CA LEU A 123 5.27 -9.54 -11.66
C LEU A 123 5.28 -10.92 -12.33
N ALA A 124 4.11 -11.55 -12.45
CA ALA A 124 3.99 -12.89 -13.05
C ALA A 124 4.17 -12.87 -14.58
N THR A 125 3.62 -11.82 -15.21
CA THR A 125 3.64 -11.69 -16.68
C THR A 125 4.72 -10.75 -17.20
N SER A 126 5.35 -9.96 -16.32
CA SER A 126 6.25 -8.85 -16.65
C SER A 126 5.59 -7.79 -17.57
N LEU A 127 4.27 -7.72 -17.58
CA LEU A 127 3.53 -6.68 -18.30
C LEU A 127 3.31 -5.47 -17.38
N TYR A 128 3.29 -4.30 -17.98
CA TYR A 128 2.96 -3.06 -17.25
C TYR A 128 1.92 -2.25 -18.05
N ASN A 129 1.20 -1.44 -17.31
CA ASN A 129 0.23 -0.49 -17.85
C ASN A 129 0.41 0.87 -17.18
N VAL A 130 0.32 1.95 -17.95
CA VAL A 130 0.38 3.33 -17.44
C VAL A 130 -0.93 4.02 -17.78
N ASN A 131 -1.63 4.49 -16.75
CA ASN A 131 -2.93 5.15 -16.90
C ASN A 131 -2.97 6.46 -16.14
N LYS A 132 -3.74 7.43 -16.65
CA LYS A 132 -4.19 8.57 -15.86
C LYS A 132 -5.20 8.10 -14.81
N THR A 133 -5.07 8.61 -13.60
CA THR A 133 -5.91 8.21 -12.47
C THR A 133 -6.16 9.38 -11.52
N ASN A 134 -7.21 9.26 -10.71
CA ASN A 134 -7.35 10.09 -9.52
C ASN A 134 -6.31 9.63 -8.49
N THR A 135 -5.24 10.39 -8.34
CA THR A 135 -4.12 10.05 -7.45
C THR A 135 -4.55 9.97 -5.99
N TYR A 136 -5.56 10.76 -5.57
CA TYR A 136 -6.04 10.76 -4.20
C TYR A 136 -6.60 9.39 -3.78
N LYS A 137 -7.25 8.66 -4.68
CA LYS A 137 -7.70 7.27 -4.41
C LYS A 137 -6.55 6.38 -3.89
N TRP A 138 -5.34 6.57 -4.43
CA TRP A 138 -4.18 5.72 -4.13
C TRP A 138 -3.32 6.24 -2.97
N CYS A 139 -3.52 7.50 -2.57
CA CYS A 139 -2.70 8.18 -1.57
C CYS A 139 -3.49 8.55 -0.30
N SER A 140 -4.84 8.49 -0.33
CA SER A 140 -5.73 8.92 0.75
C SER A 140 -5.56 8.15 2.06
N TRP A 141 -5.00 6.94 2.00
CA TRP A 141 -4.76 6.12 3.17
C TRP A 141 -3.87 6.83 4.21
N LYS A 142 -2.93 7.67 3.78
CA LYS A 142 -2.09 8.49 4.67
C LYS A 142 -2.86 9.54 5.46
N ASP A 143 -4.05 9.89 4.99
CA ASP A 143 -4.98 10.81 5.62
C ASP A 143 -6.09 10.08 6.40
N GLY A 144 -5.99 8.73 6.52
CA GLY A 144 -6.98 7.90 7.19
C GLY A 144 -8.23 7.61 6.36
N VAL A 145 -8.19 7.87 5.05
CA VAL A 145 -9.34 7.70 4.14
C VAL A 145 -9.09 6.50 3.22
N LEU A 146 -10.07 5.60 3.12
CA LEU A 146 -10.08 4.50 2.16
C LEU A 146 -11.10 4.78 1.07
N ILE A 147 -10.66 4.80 -0.18
CA ILE A 147 -11.50 5.09 -1.35
C ILE A 147 -11.53 3.87 -2.27
N PHE A 148 -12.72 3.36 -2.49
CA PHE A 148 -13.01 2.30 -3.45
C PHE A 148 -13.86 2.85 -4.58
N ARG A 149 -13.51 2.51 -5.83
CA ARG A 149 -14.22 2.93 -7.05
C ARG A 149 -14.19 1.78 -8.03
N ASP A 150 -15.28 1.04 -8.04
CA ASP A 150 -15.47 -0.16 -8.85
C ASP A 150 -14.36 -1.21 -8.61
N ASP A 151 -13.91 -1.31 -7.37
CA ASP A 151 -12.90 -2.28 -6.96
C ASP A 151 -13.54 -3.62 -6.59
N PRO A 152 -12.90 -4.77 -6.90
CA PRO A 152 -13.40 -6.05 -6.48
C PRO A 152 -13.42 -6.18 -4.95
N LEU A 153 -14.44 -6.84 -4.40
CA LEU A 153 -14.57 -7.03 -2.94
C LEU A 153 -13.34 -7.72 -2.33
N GLU A 154 -12.67 -8.59 -3.06
CA GLU A 154 -11.41 -9.18 -2.62
C GLU A 154 -10.36 -8.12 -2.30
N TYR A 155 -10.22 -7.11 -3.17
CA TYR A 155 -9.33 -5.98 -2.93
C TYR A 155 -9.80 -5.11 -1.75
N VAL A 156 -11.12 -4.88 -1.63
CA VAL A 156 -11.71 -4.13 -0.50
C VAL A 156 -11.36 -4.81 0.82
N PHE A 157 -11.63 -6.12 0.95
CA PHE A 157 -11.33 -6.88 2.17
C PHE A 157 -9.84 -6.97 2.47
N LYS A 158 -9.01 -7.07 1.44
CA LYS A 158 -7.56 -7.00 1.62
C LYS A 158 -7.13 -5.66 2.26
N ARG A 159 -7.61 -4.52 1.74
CA ARG A 159 -7.28 -3.20 2.27
C ARG A 159 -7.82 -3.00 3.69
N LEU A 160 -9.04 -3.44 3.96
CA LEU A 160 -9.63 -3.42 5.30
C LEU A 160 -8.85 -4.31 6.27
N GLY A 161 -8.44 -5.50 5.83
CA GLY A 161 -7.63 -6.42 6.62
C GLY A 161 -6.27 -5.83 7.04
N GLN A 162 -5.65 -5.06 6.15
CA GLN A 162 -4.41 -4.32 6.46
C GLN A 162 -4.68 -3.18 7.45
N THR A 163 -5.70 -2.37 7.19
CA THR A 163 -6.01 -1.16 7.96
C THR A 163 -6.49 -1.47 9.37
N TYR A 164 -7.26 -2.55 9.58
CA TYR A 164 -7.84 -2.89 10.87
C TYR A 164 -7.19 -4.12 11.54
N ASN A 165 -6.13 -4.64 10.96
CA ASN A 165 -5.42 -5.83 11.45
C ASN A 165 -6.33 -7.06 11.64
N VAL A 166 -7.17 -7.34 10.65
CA VAL A 166 -8.08 -8.50 10.64
C VAL A 166 -7.82 -9.39 9.42
N GLU A 167 -8.18 -10.67 9.53
CA GLU A 167 -8.14 -11.62 8.43
C GLU A 167 -9.55 -11.85 7.91
N PHE A 168 -9.79 -11.56 6.62
CA PHE A 168 -11.04 -11.86 5.96
C PHE A 168 -10.94 -13.19 5.21
N ILE A 169 -11.92 -14.08 5.42
CA ILE A 169 -12.01 -15.38 4.78
C ILE A 169 -13.26 -15.39 3.90
N LEU A 170 -13.06 -15.26 2.59
CA LEU A 170 -14.15 -15.37 1.63
C LEU A 170 -14.51 -16.84 1.44
N LYS A 171 -15.73 -17.22 1.82
CA LYS A 171 -16.23 -18.61 1.69
C LYS A 171 -16.59 -18.97 0.25
N ASP A 172 -16.83 -17.98 -0.60
CA ASP A 172 -17.15 -18.13 -2.00
C ASP A 172 -16.26 -17.18 -2.82
N ALA A 173 -15.45 -17.74 -3.70
CA ALA A 173 -14.51 -16.97 -4.54
C ALA A 173 -15.23 -16.00 -5.49
N GLU A 174 -16.48 -16.29 -5.87
CA GLU A 174 -17.27 -15.38 -6.72
C GLU A 174 -17.62 -14.08 -6.01
N LEU A 175 -17.74 -14.09 -4.65
CA LEU A 175 -17.96 -12.86 -3.88
C LEU A 175 -16.83 -11.87 -4.06
N GLY A 176 -15.59 -12.34 -4.15
CA GLY A 176 -14.43 -11.50 -4.35
C GLY A 176 -14.46 -10.66 -5.62
N LYS A 177 -15.21 -11.10 -6.62
CA LYS A 177 -15.33 -10.46 -7.95
C LYS A 177 -16.37 -9.35 -8.01
N TYR A 178 -17.29 -9.24 -7.01
CA TYR A 178 -18.28 -8.16 -6.99
C TYR A 178 -17.60 -6.81 -6.93
N SER A 179 -18.00 -5.91 -7.83
CA SER A 179 -17.52 -4.53 -7.86
C SER A 179 -18.12 -3.72 -6.70
N TYR A 180 -17.30 -2.98 -5.99
CA TYR A 180 -17.71 -2.20 -4.83
C TYR A 180 -17.23 -0.74 -4.93
N LYS A 181 -18.08 0.18 -4.47
CA LYS A 181 -17.81 1.61 -4.46
C LYS A 181 -18.15 2.19 -3.09
N ALA A 182 -17.15 2.72 -2.39
CA ALA A 182 -17.32 3.38 -1.10
C ALA A 182 -16.18 4.35 -0.81
N THR A 183 -16.42 5.22 0.17
CA THR A 183 -15.37 5.99 0.83
C THR A 183 -15.59 5.82 2.33
N PHE A 184 -14.55 5.43 3.05
CA PHE A 184 -14.54 5.28 4.50
C PHE A 184 -13.55 6.28 5.09
N GLU A 185 -14.01 7.06 6.08
CA GLU A 185 -13.24 8.12 6.72
C GLU A 185 -13.52 8.13 8.23
N GLY A 186 -12.73 7.37 8.98
CA GLY A 186 -12.83 7.31 10.45
C GLY A 186 -13.88 6.34 11.01
N GLU A 187 -14.61 5.59 10.15
CA GLU A 187 -15.53 4.57 10.61
C GLU A 187 -14.78 3.42 11.31
N SER A 188 -15.39 2.86 12.33
CA SER A 188 -14.91 1.63 12.95
C SER A 188 -15.12 0.43 12.01
N LEU A 189 -14.35 -0.65 12.23
CA LEU A 189 -14.51 -1.87 11.47
C LEU A 189 -15.97 -2.40 11.51
N ASN A 190 -16.63 -2.36 12.67
CA ASN A 190 -17.99 -2.82 12.83
C ASN A 190 -18.98 -1.99 12.00
N GLU A 191 -18.79 -0.69 11.92
CA GLU A 191 -19.61 0.18 11.08
C GLU A 191 -19.40 -0.14 9.61
N ILE A 192 -18.14 -0.32 9.18
CA ILE A 192 -17.83 -0.70 7.80
C ILE A 192 -18.46 -2.05 7.42
N LEU A 193 -18.35 -3.05 8.29
CA LEU A 193 -18.96 -4.38 8.04
C LEU A 193 -20.48 -4.25 7.89
N ARG A 194 -21.14 -3.49 8.76
CA ARG A 194 -22.56 -3.20 8.64
C ARG A 194 -22.93 -2.52 7.31
N LEU A 195 -22.17 -1.52 6.89
CA LEU A 195 -22.38 -0.83 5.62
C LEU A 195 -22.18 -1.78 4.42
N LEU A 196 -21.19 -2.65 4.49
CA LEU A 196 -20.95 -3.67 3.46
C LEU A 196 -22.13 -4.65 3.35
N GLU A 197 -22.66 -5.15 4.48
CA GLU A 197 -23.83 -6.05 4.52
C GLU A 197 -25.10 -5.38 4.00
N MET A 198 -25.26 -4.08 4.24
CA MET A 198 -26.41 -3.32 3.74
C MET A 198 -26.35 -3.04 2.24
N SER A 199 -25.16 -2.99 1.65
CA SER A 199 -24.94 -2.53 0.28
C SER A 199 -24.49 -3.64 -0.70
N ALA A 200 -24.15 -4.81 -0.18
CA ALA A 200 -23.76 -5.97 -0.97
C ALA A 200 -24.45 -7.24 -0.45
N PRO A 201 -24.66 -8.28 -1.29
CA PRO A 201 -25.34 -9.52 -0.88
C PRO A 201 -24.40 -10.43 -0.08
N ILE A 202 -23.84 -9.91 1.00
CA ILE A 202 -22.87 -10.60 1.86
C ILE A 202 -23.28 -10.57 3.32
N GLN A 203 -22.77 -11.52 4.08
CA GLN A 203 -22.85 -11.59 5.53
C GLN A 203 -21.45 -11.78 6.10
N CYS A 204 -21.10 -10.98 7.11
CA CYS A 204 -19.83 -11.02 7.81
C CYS A 204 -20.01 -11.61 9.19
N LYS A 205 -19.28 -12.68 9.51
CA LYS A 205 -19.34 -13.35 10.81
C LYS A 205 -17.97 -13.41 11.45
N GLU A 206 -17.84 -12.84 12.64
CA GLU A 206 -16.63 -13.00 13.43
C GLU A 206 -16.51 -14.46 13.90
N VAL A 207 -15.33 -15.05 13.66
CA VAL A 207 -15.00 -16.41 14.08
C VAL A 207 -14.00 -16.33 15.23
N SER A 208 -14.44 -16.71 16.43
CA SER A 208 -13.54 -16.83 17.57
C SER A 208 -12.65 -18.06 17.42
N ASN A 209 -11.33 -17.86 17.37
CA ASN A 209 -10.39 -18.97 17.53
C ASN A 209 -10.43 -19.44 18.99
N ARG A 210 -11.23 -20.48 19.26
CA ARG A 210 -11.12 -21.24 20.51
C ARG A 210 -9.96 -22.24 20.39
N SER A 211 -8.71 -21.78 20.37
CA SER A 211 -7.59 -22.66 20.69
C SER A 211 -7.20 -22.43 22.16
N ASN A 212 -7.57 -23.40 23.00
CA ASN A 212 -7.10 -23.50 24.39
C ASN A 212 -5.60 -23.80 24.37
N ASN A 213 -4.72 -22.84 24.36
CA ASN A 213 -3.29 -22.95 24.71
C ASN A 213 -2.32 -22.18 23.80
N SER A 214 -2.54 -20.92 23.47
CA SER A 214 -1.40 -20.11 23.01
C SER A 214 -1.52 -18.67 23.50
N GLU A 215 -0.50 -18.20 24.19
CA GLU A 215 -0.26 -16.81 24.55
C GLU A 215 0.03 -15.89 23.32
N LYS A 216 -0.30 -16.35 22.13
CA LYS A 216 -0.19 -15.54 20.91
C LYS A 216 -1.49 -14.78 20.71
N PHE A 217 -1.40 -13.47 20.63
CA PHE A 217 -2.48 -12.60 20.10
C PHE A 217 -2.80 -13.06 18.69
N GLU A 218 -3.83 -13.90 18.55
CA GLU A 218 -4.32 -14.34 17.25
C GLU A 218 -5.07 -13.18 16.59
N LYS A 219 -4.80 -13.01 15.29
CA LYS A 219 -5.48 -12.01 14.47
C LYS A 219 -6.98 -12.32 14.43
N GLN A 220 -7.83 -11.31 14.66
CA GLN A 220 -9.28 -11.43 14.52
C GLN A 220 -9.61 -11.95 13.11
N ARG A 221 -10.54 -12.92 13.01
CA ARG A 221 -10.97 -13.51 11.75
C ARG A 221 -12.43 -13.22 11.48
N ILE A 222 -12.72 -12.85 10.24
CA ILE A 222 -14.07 -12.55 9.77
C ILE A 222 -14.35 -13.40 8.53
N GLU A 223 -15.32 -14.30 8.64
CA GLU A 223 -15.83 -15.05 7.51
C GLU A 223 -16.84 -14.22 6.73
N VAL A 224 -16.67 -14.17 5.41
CA VAL A 224 -17.60 -13.49 4.50
C VAL A 224 -18.27 -14.53 3.62
N SER A 225 -19.57 -14.60 3.71
CA SER A 225 -20.41 -15.51 2.93
C SER A 225 -21.48 -14.74 2.16
N LYS A 226 -22.08 -15.40 1.18
CA LYS A 226 -23.24 -14.86 0.48
C LYS A 226 -24.47 -14.87 1.40
N THR A 227 -25.26 -13.80 1.37
CA THR A 227 -26.56 -13.80 2.06
C THR A 227 -27.46 -14.89 1.45
N MET A 228 -27.99 -15.82 2.26
CA MET A 228 -28.99 -16.76 1.80
C MET A 228 -30.28 -15.97 1.49
N GLN A 229 -30.74 -16.08 0.27
CA GLN A 229 -32.07 -15.60 -0.12
C GLN A 229 -33.14 -16.50 0.43
#